data_d74674ef3940d7a2404f011db43c9e7a
#
_entry.id   d74674ef3940d7a2404f011db43c9e7a
#
_cell.length_a   1.000
_cell.length_b   1.000
_cell.length_c   1.000
_cell.angle_alpha   90.00
_cell.angle_beta   90.00
_cell.angle_gamma   90.00
#
_symmetry.space_group_name_H-M   'P 1'
#
loop_
_entity.id
_entity.type
_entity.pdbx_description
1 polymer ?
#
loop_
_entity_poly.entity_id
_entity_poly.type
_entity_poly.pdbx_seq_one_letter_code
_entity_poly.pdbx_strand_id
1 'polypeptide(L)'
;METTLLSDDQIREFITNGFLILNCEDQELLHKVIKDKLEYLYHTESWLGNNVMARVPELWSIVGSNIVKGAVASILGPEYVLHPHRAVHTSEPINDKTITCSAHQDAPQMGIGSQAGSSWHQDAHSPLARARHHFPKFLIGFYFPHDTPPEMGPTRIYAGSQFYSQPLVPPKTFSLLGFKSGSFVLAHFDIVHAAFPNQTDQTRFMIKFVFARTKQQVAPTWNHLDEKWNTPKNLRSQYNLESAWKASWLWLKGNDTSSKYLGSTKNLNSTDQCRRLDAIYRAAHRDNISILTEKIDQLAGKKFHIRKLFKNEKGRKIPKDLQEGWERRWNERAVLFDDSAYALGTIGIEAVPELISYLSHEDTWVVLNMIFSLGEIGAEAESAKPKLVDLLNSSQQIIIRQTLDTLSSIGGNLDLVLKPIEKFFINKNEEWCDPLVMRGWNAQEQIEVNSAFLLLSAVDGQTNQFALENSLKIVLSHSNSYAANIAIEALKRIGTINALESSVQHLQNHFWDDTLNKEKQY
;
A
#
# COMPACT_ATOMS: atom_id res chain seq x y z
N MET A 1 22.64 10.36 -15.83
CA MET A 1 22.97 10.55 -14.41
C MET A 1 22.68 9.24 -13.69
N GLU A 2 23.60 8.74 -12.92
CA GLU A 2 23.41 7.50 -12.14
C GLU A 2 22.37 7.72 -11.03
N THR A 3 21.49 6.73 -10.86
CA THR A 3 20.47 6.73 -9.82
C THR A 3 21.13 6.57 -8.44
N THR A 4 20.80 7.44 -7.50
CA THR A 4 21.39 7.40 -6.15
C THR A 4 20.68 6.33 -5.30
N LEU A 5 21.26 5.13 -5.25
CA LEU A 5 20.74 4.03 -4.44
C LEU A 5 21.01 4.26 -2.94
N LEU A 6 20.14 3.73 -2.10
CA LEU A 6 20.30 3.77 -0.64
C LEU A 6 21.50 2.93 -0.19
N SER A 7 22.08 3.28 0.95
CA SER A 7 23.07 2.47 1.66
C SER A 7 22.41 1.43 2.58
N ASP A 8 23.21 0.47 3.06
CA ASP A 8 22.76 -0.50 4.07
C ASP A 8 22.19 0.18 5.34
N ASP A 9 22.80 1.26 5.79
CA ASP A 9 22.32 1.98 6.97
C ASP A 9 20.97 2.66 6.74
N GLN A 10 20.75 3.21 5.55
CA GLN A 10 19.45 3.79 5.18
C GLN A 10 18.36 2.71 5.05
N ILE A 11 18.68 1.54 4.51
CA ILE A 11 17.73 0.40 4.47
C ILE A 11 17.40 -0.07 5.89
N ARG A 12 18.39 -0.18 6.78
CA ARG A 12 18.17 -0.52 8.20
C ARG A 12 17.31 0.53 8.90
N GLU A 13 17.57 1.80 8.66
CA GLU A 13 16.75 2.90 9.18
C GLU A 13 15.31 2.80 8.68
N PHE A 14 15.10 2.54 7.39
CA PHE A 14 13.78 2.32 6.82
C PHE A 14 13.06 1.12 7.46
N ILE A 15 13.74 -0.02 7.61
CA ILE A 15 13.14 -1.22 8.23
C ILE A 15 12.70 -0.95 9.67
N THR A 16 13.53 -0.25 10.44
CA THR A 16 13.24 -0.03 11.87
C THR A 16 12.27 1.11 12.12
N ASN A 17 12.43 2.23 11.44
CA ASN A 17 11.61 3.43 11.65
C ASN A 17 10.37 3.48 10.75
N GLY A 18 10.39 2.75 9.63
CA GLY A 18 9.32 2.72 8.65
C GLY A 18 9.32 3.89 7.68
N PHE A 19 10.29 4.80 7.73
CA PHE A 19 10.40 5.94 6.81
C PHE A 19 11.82 6.48 6.71
N LEU A 20 12.05 7.24 5.62
CA LEU A 20 13.24 8.04 5.37
C LEU A 20 12.82 9.45 4.97
N ILE A 21 13.65 10.44 5.28
CA ILE A 21 13.51 11.81 4.79
C ILE A 21 14.57 12.02 3.74
N LEU A 22 14.13 12.28 2.51
CA LEU A 22 14.97 12.56 1.36
C LEU A 22 14.88 14.07 1.05
N ASN A 23 15.94 14.65 0.56
CA ASN A 23 15.99 16.06 0.20
C ASN A 23 16.23 16.20 -1.30
N CYS A 24 15.28 16.84 -1.97
CA CYS A 24 15.38 17.20 -3.39
C CYS A 24 15.80 18.68 -3.54
N GLU A 25 16.69 19.16 -2.67
CA GLU A 25 17.00 20.58 -2.49
C GLU A 25 17.63 21.26 -3.71
N ASP A 26 18.31 20.53 -4.58
CA ASP A 26 18.99 21.08 -5.78
C ASP A 26 18.04 21.65 -6.85
N GLN A 27 16.72 21.72 -6.55
CA GLN A 27 15.70 22.12 -7.52
C GLN A 27 14.79 23.25 -6.98
N GLU A 28 15.35 24.22 -6.30
CA GLU A 28 14.60 25.28 -5.60
C GLU A 28 13.57 25.99 -6.49
N LEU A 29 13.95 26.31 -7.73
CA LEU A 29 13.06 26.94 -8.71
C LEU A 29 11.88 26.01 -9.07
N LEU A 30 12.12 24.72 -9.21
CA LEU A 30 11.08 23.72 -9.53
C LEU A 30 10.07 23.62 -8.39
N HIS A 31 10.53 23.57 -7.14
CA HIS A 31 9.65 23.53 -5.98
C HIS A 31 8.77 24.78 -5.88
N LYS A 32 9.34 25.95 -6.16
CA LYS A 32 8.60 27.21 -6.22
C LYS A 32 7.52 27.18 -7.32
N VAL A 33 7.86 26.73 -8.53
CA VAL A 33 6.89 26.62 -9.63
C VAL A 33 5.74 25.68 -9.27
N ILE A 34 6.06 24.53 -8.66
CA ILE A 34 5.04 23.59 -8.20
C ILE A 34 4.13 24.24 -7.15
N LYS A 35 4.70 24.89 -6.13
CA LYS A 35 3.95 25.59 -5.09
C LYS A 35 3.02 26.65 -5.68
N ASP A 36 3.53 27.51 -6.55
CA ASP A 36 2.78 28.61 -7.15
C ASP A 36 1.60 28.08 -8.01
N LYS A 37 1.81 26.99 -8.77
CA LYS A 37 0.75 26.32 -9.52
C LYS A 37 -0.31 25.72 -8.60
N LEU A 38 0.09 25.02 -7.54
CA LEU A 38 -0.86 24.44 -6.58
C LEU A 38 -1.72 25.53 -5.92
N GLU A 39 -1.12 26.63 -5.52
CA GLU A 39 -1.81 27.77 -4.93
C GLU A 39 -2.82 28.38 -5.91
N TYR A 40 -2.41 28.62 -7.16
CA TYR A 40 -3.31 29.10 -8.21
C TYR A 40 -4.50 28.16 -8.43
N LEU A 41 -4.24 26.85 -8.61
CA LEU A 41 -5.27 25.84 -8.86
C LEU A 41 -6.20 25.67 -7.69
N TYR A 42 -5.69 25.77 -6.46
CA TYR A 42 -6.50 25.70 -5.25
C TYR A 42 -7.56 26.80 -5.16
N HIS A 43 -7.24 28.00 -5.63
CA HIS A 43 -8.15 29.15 -5.63
C HIS A 43 -9.04 29.24 -6.87
N THR A 44 -8.70 28.58 -7.96
CA THR A 44 -9.40 28.73 -9.25
C THR A 44 -10.15 27.50 -9.70
N GLU A 45 -9.79 26.33 -9.21
CA GLU A 45 -10.40 25.06 -9.58
C GLU A 45 -10.97 24.36 -8.34
N SER A 46 -11.87 23.39 -8.56
CA SER A 46 -12.26 22.44 -7.52
C SER A 46 -11.12 21.48 -7.22
N TRP A 47 -11.28 20.63 -6.23
CA TRP A 47 -10.26 19.67 -5.81
C TRP A 47 -9.69 18.85 -6.98
N LEU A 48 -8.37 18.87 -7.14
CA LEU A 48 -7.64 18.17 -8.22
C LEU A 48 -7.68 16.64 -8.08
N GLY A 49 -7.86 16.14 -6.86
CA GLY A 49 -7.86 14.70 -6.58
C GLY A 49 -6.60 14.02 -7.09
N ASN A 50 -6.76 12.88 -7.75
CA ASN A 50 -5.67 12.10 -8.31
C ASN A 50 -5.16 12.62 -9.68
N ASN A 51 -5.78 13.66 -10.23
CA ASN A 51 -5.39 14.28 -11.50
C ASN A 51 -4.29 15.35 -11.35
N VAL A 52 -3.73 15.51 -10.18
CA VAL A 52 -2.71 16.53 -9.90
C VAL A 52 -1.56 16.54 -10.91
N MET A 53 -1.12 15.36 -11.39
CA MET A 53 0.00 15.25 -12.33
C MET A 53 -0.33 15.86 -13.71
N ALA A 54 -1.59 15.87 -14.11
CA ALA A 54 -2.01 16.50 -15.36
C ALA A 54 -2.01 18.02 -15.26
N ARG A 55 -2.29 18.57 -14.08
CA ARG A 55 -2.33 20.01 -13.81
C ARG A 55 -0.96 20.57 -13.40
N VAL A 56 -0.15 19.75 -12.75
CA VAL A 56 1.20 20.11 -12.28
C VAL A 56 2.21 19.07 -12.78
N PRO A 57 2.50 19.05 -14.11
CA PRO A 57 3.37 18.03 -14.71
C PRO A 57 4.80 18.07 -14.19
N GLU A 58 5.24 19.19 -13.59
CA GLU A 58 6.53 19.32 -12.94
C GLU A 58 6.75 18.29 -11.83
N LEU A 59 5.69 17.73 -11.25
CA LEU A 59 5.75 16.65 -10.27
C LEU A 59 6.42 15.38 -10.82
N TRP A 60 6.39 15.16 -12.16
CA TRP A 60 7.14 14.07 -12.77
C TRP A 60 8.64 14.19 -12.55
N SER A 61 9.17 15.42 -12.53
CA SER A 61 10.59 15.66 -12.24
C SER A 61 10.95 15.34 -10.80
N ILE A 62 10.02 15.50 -9.86
CA ILE A 62 10.23 15.15 -8.44
C ILE A 62 10.30 13.63 -8.28
N VAL A 63 9.27 12.90 -8.72
CA VAL A 63 9.23 11.43 -8.60
C VAL A 63 10.27 10.74 -9.48
N GLY A 64 10.70 11.37 -10.56
CA GLY A 64 11.76 10.94 -11.47
C GLY A 64 13.16 11.38 -11.06
N SER A 65 13.32 12.16 -9.98
CA SER A 65 14.64 12.60 -9.50
C SER A 65 15.51 11.41 -9.10
N ASN A 66 16.82 11.53 -9.25
CA ASN A 66 17.76 10.44 -8.94
C ASN A 66 17.63 9.97 -7.48
N ILE A 67 17.36 10.88 -6.55
CA ILE A 67 17.22 10.60 -5.12
C ILE A 67 15.93 9.80 -4.86
N VAL A 68 14.77 10.28 -5.33
CA VAL A 68 13.49 9.60 -5.11
C VAL A 68 13.44 8.27 -5.85
N LYS A 69 13.80 8.28 -7.14
CA LYS A 69 13.83 7.06 -7.97
C LYS A 69 14.77 6.01 -7.40
N GLY A 70 15.96 6.43 -6.94
CA GLY A 70 16.94 5.53 -6.34
C GLY A 70 16.47 4.94 -5.02
N ALA A 71 15.88 5.74 -4.15
CA ALA A 71 15.36 5.26 -2.87
C ALA A 71 14.19 4.29 -3.06
N VAL A 72 13.25 4.59 -3.96
CA VAL A 72 12.12 3.69 -4.26
C VAL A 72 12.63 2.38 -4.87
N ALA A 73 13.55 2.44 -5.86
CA ALA A 73 14.14 1.26 -6.48
C ALA A 73 14.92 0.40 -5.46
N SER A 74 15.60 1.03 -4.51
CA SER A 74 16.33 0.32 -3.45
C SER A 74 15.41 -0.51 -2.54
N ILE A 75 14.18 -0.07 -2.33
CA ILE A 75 13.24 -0.75 -1.44
C ILE A 75 12.27 -1.65 -2.21
N LEU A 76 11.72 -1.20 -3.33
CA LEU A 76 10.71 -1.94 -4.10
C LEU A 76 11.27 -2.73 -5.29
N GLY A 77 12.54 -2.59 -5.59
CA GLY A 77 13.13 -3.10 -6.84
C GLY A 77 12.94 -2.13 -8.02
N PRO A 78 13.75 -2.29 -9.10
CA PRO A 78 13.77 -1.35 -10.23
C PRO A 78 12.46 -1.35 -11.05
N GLU A 79 11.71 -2.43 -10.99
CA GLU A 79 10.44 -2.62 -11.73
C GLU A 79 9.22 -2.06 -10.99
N TYR A 80 9.40 -1.20 -9.99
CA TYR A 80 8.29 -0.58 -9.29
C TYR A 80 7.42 0.27 -10.21
N VAL A 81 6.20 0.55 -9.79
CA VAL A 81 5.27 1.45 -10.50
C VAL A 81 4.84 2.60 -9.59
N LEU A 82 4.75 3.80 -10.16
CA LEU A 82 4.02 4.90 -9.55
C LEU A 82 2.52 4.63 -9.69
N HIS A 83 1.87 4.33 -8.56
CA HIS A 83 0.44 4.06 -8.55
C HIS A 83 -0.37 5.31 -8.93
N PRO A 84 -1.49 5.16 -9.66
CA PRO A 84 -2.36 6.30 -9.98
C PRO A 84 -3.02 6.96 -8.76
N HIS A 85 -2.98 6.35 -7.57
CA HIS A 85 -3.42 6.99 -6.34
C HIS A 85 -2.37 8.00 -5.85
N ARG A 86 -2.63 9.25 -6.17
CA ARG A 86 -1.77 10.40 -5.84
C ARG A 86 -2.67 11.62 -5.65
N ALA A 87 -2.47 12.39 -4.60
CA ALA A 87 -3.37 13.47 -4.28
C ALA A 87 -2.66 14.63 -3.59
N VAL A 88 -3.19 15.83 -3.81
CA VAL A 88 -2.85 17.00 -3.03
C VAL A 88 -3.60 16.95 -1.71
N HIS A 89 -2.87 17.11 -0.63
CA HIS A 89 -3.42 17.32 0.70
C HIS A 89 -3.16 18.75 1.14
N THR A 90 -4.22 19.50 1.35
CA THR A 90 -4.17 20.85 1.89
C THR A 90 -4.44 20.84 3.38
N SER A 91 -3.87 21.81 4.09
CA SER A 91 -4.24 22.12 5.48
C SER A 91 -4.39 23.62 5.59
N GLU A 92 -5.65 24.03 5.80
CA GLU A 92 -5.99 25.42 5.96
C GLU A 92 -5.53 25.96 7.32
N PRO A 93 -5.25 27.27 7.41
CA PRO A 93 -5.06 27.96 8.67
C PRO A 93 -6.23 27.73 9.62
N ILE A 94 -5.93 27.42 10.87
CA ILE A 94 -6.96 27.35 11.93
C ILE A 94 -6.80 28.53 12.89
N ASN A 95 -7.93 29.18 13.20
CA ASN A 95 -7.95 30.32 14.11
C ASN A 95 -8.06 29.91 15.60
N ASP A 96 -7.90 28.62 15.90
CA ASP A 96 -7.99 28.13 17.28
C ASP A 96 -6.66 28.31 18.01
N LYS A 97 -6.57 29.38 18.79
CA LYS A 97 -5.40 29.73 19.62
C LYS A 97 -5.23 28.83 20.86
N THR A 98 -6.14 27.90 21.10
CA THR A 98 -6.03 26.96 22.24
C THR A 98 -5.10 25.82 21.94
N ILE A 99 -4.80 25.58 20.67
CA ILE A 99 -3.86 24.54 20.22
C ILE A 99 -2.46 25.16 20.18
N THR A 100 -1.58 24.74 21.07
CA THR A 100 -0.18 25.17 21.05
C THR A 100 0.66 24.23 20.22
N CYS A 101 1.30 24.74 19.16
CA CYS A 101 2.34 24.04 18.44
C CYS A 101 3.67 24.23 19.17
N SER A 102 4.05 23.29 19.99
CA SER A 102 5.40 23.18 20.47
C SER A 102 6.12 22.04 19.74
N ALA A 103 7.43 22.09 19.68
CA ALA A 103 8.22 20.98 19.13
C ALA A 103 7.99 19.65 19.88
N HIS A 104 7.40 19.73 21.06
CA HIS A 104 6.98 18.60 21.88
C HIS A 104 5.53 18.82 22.30
N GLN A 105 4.62 18.01 21.79
CA GLN A 105 3.23 18.02 22.19
C GLN A 105 2.77 16.65 22.66
N ASP A 106 1.79 16.65 23.55
CA ASP A 106 1.09 15.42 23.89
C ASP A 106 0.46 14.83 22.64
N ALA A 107 0.72 13.54 22.39
CA ALA A 107 0.13 12.85 21.26
C ALA A 107 -1.40 12.83 21.47
N PRO A 108 -2.18 13.31 20.51
CA PRO A 108 -3.62 13.20 20.59
C PRO A 108 -4.02 11.73 20.61
N GLN A 109 -5.05 11.42 21.36
CA GLN A 109 -5.57 10.06 21.45
C GLN A 109 -5.94 9.56 20.05
N MET A 110 -5.72 8.27 19.84
CA MET A 110 -6.18 7.58 18.63
C MET A 110 -7.71 7.65 18.59
N GLY A 111 -8.23 8.51 17.78
CA GLY A 111 -9.66 8.76 17.62
C GLY A 111 -10.05 8.71 16.17
N ILE A 112 -11.25 8.21 15.92
CA ILE A 112 -11.87 8.29 14.63
C ILE A 112 -12.42 9.69 14.47
N GLY A 113 -12.00 10.29 13.43
CA GLY A 113 -12.71 11.41 12.86
C GLY A 113 -12.55 12.71 13.60
N SER A 114 -12.45 13.64 12.79
CA SER A 114 -12.85 15.00 12.91
C SER A 114 -12.27 15.79 14.05
N GLN A 115 -11.77 16.77 13.71
CA GLN A 115 -11.37 18.01 14.32
C GLN A 115 -9.88 18.06 14.58
N ALA A 116 -9.28 19.00 13.91
CA ALA A 116 -7.98 19.52 14.20
C ALA A 116 -6.85 18.46 14.23
N GLY A 117 -6.77 17.63 13.20
CA GLY A 117 -5.57 16.82 12.95
C GLY A 117 -5.26 15.72 13.96
N SER A 118 -6.26 15.19 14.66
CA SER A 118 -6.05 14.23 15.74
C SER A 118 -6.18 12.77 15.35
N SER A 119 -6.53 12.42 14.13
CA SER A 119 -6.81 11.04 13.74
C SER A 119 -5.56 10.30 13.22
N TRP A 120 -4.84 9.65 14.10
CA TRP A 120 -3.85 8.67 13.72
C TRP A 120 -4.50 7.52 12.96
N HIS A 121 -3.94 7.13 11.82
CA HIS A 121 -4.45 6.04 11.00
C HIS A 121 -3.34 5.38 10.18
N GLN A 122 -3.60 4.17 9.74
CA GLN A 122 -2.93 3.54 8.61
C GLN A 122 -3.83 3.69 7.40
N ASP A 123 -3.27 3.90 6.23
CA ASP A 123 -4.09 4.03 5.03
C ASP A 123 -4.88 2.75 4.76
N ALA A 124 -6.20 2.92 4.64
CA ALA A 124 -7.13 1.81 4.41
C ALA A 124 -8.19 2.12 3.36
N HIS A 125 -8.13 3.32 2.79
CA HIS A 125 -9.18 3.83 1.92
C HIS A 125 -8.86 3.74 0.43
N SER A 126 -7.61 3.47 0.08
CA SER A 126 -7.24 3.29 -1.31
C SER A 126 -7.63 1.88 -1.77
N PRO A 127 -7.81 1.67 -3.07
CA PRO A 127 -8.01 0.34 -3.64
C PRO A 127 -6.90 -0.66 -3.29
N LEU A 128 -5.74 -0.16 -2.88
CA LEU A 128 -4.59 -0.96 -2.47
C LEU A 128 -4.69 -1.54 -1.06
N ALA A 129 -5.49 -0.96 -0.18
CA ALA A 129 -5.50 -1.31 1.23
C ALA A 129 -6.35 -2.55 1.50
N ARG A 130 -5.86 -3.70 1.17
CA ARG A 130 -6.51 -5.01 1.34
C ARG A 130 -6.02 -5.78 2.53
N ALA A 131 -4.72 -5.85 2.66
CA ALA A 131 -4.02 -6.52 3.74
C ALA A 131 -2.96 -5.59 4.32
N ARG A 132 -2.48 -5.88 5.51
CA ARG A 132 -1.31 -5.24 6.09
C ARG A 132 -0.11 -6.11 5.78
N HIS A 133 0.90 -5.53 5.14
CA HIS A 133 2.14 -6.22 4.82
C HIS A 133 3.22 -5.77 5.78
N HIS A 134 3.96 -6.70 6.36
CA HIS A 134 5.13 -6.36 7.16
C HIS A 134 6.35 -6.07 6.27
N PHE A 135 6.42 -6.74 5.12
CA PHE A 135 7.45 -6.48 4.12
C PHE A 135 6.97 -5.43 3.11
N PRO A 136 7.85 -4.54 2.63
CA PRO A 136 7.43 -3.40 1.84
C PRO A 136 6.98 -3.81 0.42
N LYS A 137 5.69 -3.96 0.22
CA LYS A 137 5.05 -4.12 -1.11
C LYS A 137 4.58 -2.78 -1.67
N PHE A 138 4.28 -1.83 -0.81
CA PHE A 138 3.87 -0.48 -1.17
C PHE A 138 4.63 0.54 -0.32
N LEU A 139 4.89 1.71 -0.93
CA LEU A 139 5.45 2.88 -0.23
C LEU A 139 4.53 4.07 -0.42
N ILE A 140 4.56 4.97 0.56
CA ILE A 140 3.97 6.31 0.47
C ILE A 140 5.10 7.32 0.38
N GLY A 141 4.96 8.28 -0.55
CA GLY A 141 5.77 9.47 -0.60
C GLY A 141 4.95 10.68 -0.17
N PHE A 142 5.47 11.48 0.75
CA PHE A 142 4.92 12.79 1.10
C PHE A 142 5.91 13.86 0.65
N TYR A 143 5.54 14.60 -0.38
CA TYR A 143 6.36 15.67 -0.94
C TYR A 143 5.88 17.03 -0.45
N PHE A 144 6.79 17.85 0.03
CA PHE A 144 6.55 19.19 0.54
C PHE A 144 7.19 20.24 -0.43
N PRO A 145 6.36 20.96 -1.22
CA PRO A 145 6.88 21.92 -2.22
C PRO A 145 7.35 23.25 -1.61
N HIS A 146 7.19 23.46 -0.32
CA HIS A 146 7.59 24.65 0.40
C HIS A 146 8.02 24.33 1.83
N ASP A 147 8.71 25.25 2.47
CA ASP A 147 9.04 25.14 3.88
C ASP A 147 7.76 24.90 4.70
N THR A 148 7.78 23.87 5.49
CA THR A 148 6.66 23.44 6.34
C THR A 148 7.17 23.30 7.77
N PRO A 149 7.28 24.42 8.51
CA PRO A 149 7.71 24.38 9.91
C PRO A 149 6.66 23.67 10.79
N PRO A 150 6.99 23.31 12.03
CA PRO A 150 6.08 22.62 12.94
C PRO A 150 4.71 23.31 13.10
N GLU A 151 4.69 24.64 13.10
CA GLU A 151 3.48 25.47 13.25
C GLU A 151 2.55 25.36 12.03
N MET A 152 3.07 25.01 10.85
CA MET A 152 2.28 24.80 9.63
C MET A 152 1.63 23.41 9.56
N GLY A 153 1.77 22.61 10.59
CA GLY A 153 1.07 21.34 10.74
C GLY A 153 1.54 20.24 9.78
N PRO A 154 2.82 19.88 9.79
CA PRO A 154 3.35 18.79 8.97
C PRO A 154 2.71 17.44 9.31
N THR A 155 2.83 16.48 8.41
CA THR A 155 2.41 15.11 8.67
C THR A 155 3.25 14.49 9.77
N ARG A 156 2.59 13.95 10.78
CA ARG A 156 3.21 13.21 11.89
C ARG A 156 3.30 11.74 11.52
N ILE A 157 4.39 11.09 11.90
CA ILE A 157 4.62 9.68 11.64
C ILE A 157 4.96 8.98 12.97
N TYR A 158 4.33 7.84 13.19
CA TYR A 158 4.65 7.00 14.33
C TYR A 158 5.70 5.96 13.93
N ALA A 159 6.95 6.22 14.25
CA ALA A 159 8.09 5.41 13.84
C ALA A 159 7.98 3.96 14.32
N GLY A 160 8.24 3.00 13.43
CA GLY A 160 8.21 1.57 13.72
C GLY A 160 6.80 0.96 13.78
N SER A 161 5.76 1.73 13.43
CA SER A 161 4.37 1.28 13.55
C SER A 161 3.86 0.46 12.37
N GLN A 162 4.62 0.29 11.30
CA GLN A 162 4.23 -0.45 10.09
C GLN A 162 3.91 -1.92 10.33
N PHE A 163 4.46 -2.52 11.38
CA PHE A 163 4.22 -3.92 11.74
C PHE A 163 2.91 -4.14 12.51
N TYR A 164 2.25 -3.10 12.95
CA TYR A 164 1.12 -3.21 13.85
C TYR A 164 -0.21 -3.25 13.10
N SER A 165 -1.04 -4.21 13.42
CA SER A 165 -2.39 -4.36 12.86
C SER A 165 -3.49 -3.82 13.77
N GLN A 166 -3.18 -3.58 15.04
CA GLN A 166 -4.12 -3.07 16.04
C GLN A 166 -3.74 -1.64 16.46
N PRO A 167 -4.70 -0.86 16.98
CA PRO A 167 -4.43 0.48 17.48
C PRO A 167 -3.28 0.51 18.47
N LEU A 168 -2.32 1.39 18.22
CA LEU A 168 -1.24 1.68 19.15
C LEU A 168 -1.66 2.86 20.02
N VAL A 169 -1.22 2.83 21.28
CA VAL A 169 -1.25 4.02 22.12
C VAL A 169 -0.07 4.90 21.68
N PRO A 170 -0.32 6.06 21.05
CA PRO A 170 0.78 6.94 20.67
C PRO A 170 1.57 7.35 21.91
N PRO A 171 2.86 7.69 21.76
CA PRO A 171 3.61 8.25 22.86
C PRO A 171 2.93 9.51 23.38
N LYS A 172 3.00 9.76 24.68
CA LYS A 172 2.42 10.98 25.30
C LYS A 172 3.01 12.23 24.69
N THR A 173 4.28 12.18 24.33
CA THR A 173 4.99 13.26 23.66
C THR A 173 5.68 12.76 22.41
N PHE A 174 5.72 13.56 21.37
CA PHE A 174 6.48 13.32 20.15
C PHE A 174 6.99 14.64 19.59
N SER A 175 8.10 14.59 18.86
CA SER A 175 8.60 15.77 18.17
C SER A 175 7.92 15.94 16.82
N LEU A 176 7.39 17.11 16.55
CA LEU A 176 7.00 17.50 15.20
C LEU A 176 8.26 17.79 14.38
N LEU A 177 8.37 17.15 13.24
CA LEU A 177 9.44 17.41 12.29
C LEU A 177 8.97 18.53 11.36
N GLY A 178 9.70 19.63 11.30
CA GLY A 178 9.56 20.59 10.22
C GLY A 178 10.23 20.05 8.96
N PHE A 179 9.70 20.41 7.79
CA PHE A 179 10.25 20.04 6.49
C PHE A 179 10.66 21.28 5.71
N LYS A 180 11.78 21.20 4.99
CA LYS A 180 12.21 22.19 4.03
C LYS A 180 11.53 22.00 2.69
N SER A 181 11.47 23.05 1.89
CA SER A 181 11.09 22.97 0.48
C SER A 181 11.90 21.87 -0.21
N GLY A 182 11.23 20.99 -0.96
CA GLY A 182 11.89 19.85 -1.60
C GLY A 182 12.00 18.59 -0.73
N SER A 183 11.61 18.63 0.54
CA SER A 183 11.60 17.42 1.36
C SER A 183 10.62 16.37 0.81
N PHE A 184 11.10 15.13 0.74
CA PHE A 184 10.32 13.98 0.33
C PHE A 184 10.42 12.88 1.40
N VAL A 185 9.33 12.65 2.13
CA VAL A 185 9.28 11.57 3.13
C VAL A 185 8.83 10.30 2.45
N LEU A 186 9.73 9.33 2.32
CA LEU A 186 9.42 8.00 1.78
C LEU A 186 9.13 7.06 2.94
N ALA A 187 7.91 6.54 3.01
CA ALA A 187 7.46 5.74 4.14
C ALA A 187 6.84 4.41 3.70
N HIS A 188 6.88 3.42 4.59
CA HIS A 188 6.13 2.18 4.44
C HIS A 188 4.63 2.49 4.37
N PHE A 189 3.89 1.82 3.46
CA PHE A 189 2.47 2.11 3.25
C PHE A 189 1.62 1.92 4.51
N ASP A 190 1.96 0.94 5.32
CA ASP A 190 1.23 0.60 6.54
C ASP A 190 1.69 1.38 7.78
N ILE A 191 2.47 2.45 7.62
CA ILE A 191 2.89 3.28 8.75
C ILE A 191 1.73 4.10 9.31
N VAL A 192 1.65 4.16 10.63
CA VAL A 192 0.69 5.01 11.32
C VAL A 192 1.10 6.47 11.20
N HIS A 193 0.21 7.29 10.68
CA HIS A 193 0.46 8.72 10.49
C HIS A 193 -0.78 9.56 10.73
N ALA A 194 -0.60 10.87 10.88
CA ALA A 194 -1.69 11.81 11.06
C ALA A 194 -1.30 13.21 10.56
N ALA A 195 -2.29 13.98 10.13
CA ALA A 195 -2.11 15.40 9.94
C ALA A 195 -1.97 16.12 11.31
N PHE A 196 -1.40 17.31 11.29
CA PHE A 196 -1.39 18.21 12.45
C PHE A 196 -2.04 19.54 12.05
N PRO A 197 -2.66 20.26 13.00
CA PRO A 197 -3.28 21.54 12.73
C PRO A 197 -2.29 22.58 12.20
N ASN A 198 -2.69 23.36 11.21
CA ASN A 198 -1.94 24.47 10.66
C ASN A 198 -2.27 25.76 11.42
N GLN A 199 -1.32 26.29 12.16
CA GLN A 199 -1.48 27.51 12.97
C GLN A 199 -0.85 28.75 12.30
N THR A 200 -0.33 28.59 11.07
CA THR A 200 0.14 29.74 10.27
C THR A 200 -1.02 30.42 9.55
N ASP A 201 -0.75 31.49 8.85
CA ASP A 201 -1.69 32.23 8.00
C ASP A 201 -1.68 31.75 6.54
N GLN A 202 -0.89 30.73 6.21
CA GLN A 202 -0.74 30.20 4.84
C GLN A 202 -1.27 28.78 4.74
N THR A 203 -1.90 28.45 3.61
CA THR A 203 -2.30 27.08 3.31
C THR A 203 -1.07 26.20 3.10
N ARG A 204 -1.01 25.06 3.79
CA ARG A 204 0.01 24.05 3.59
C ARG A 204 -0.40 23.11 2.47
N PHE A 205 0.50 22.89 1.51
CA PHE A 205 0.38 21.86 0.49
C PHE A 205 1.32 20.68 0.78
N MET A 206 0.83 19.49 0.57
CA MET A 206 1.60 18.26 0.57
C MET A 206 1.05 17.34 -0.51
N ILE A 207 1.91 16.78 -1.35
CA ILE A 207 1.49 15.84 -2.37
C ILE A 207 1.82 14.42 -1.91
N LYS A 208 0.80 13.58 -1.91
CA LYS A 208 0.93 12.17 -1.58
C LYS A 208 1.10 11.36 -2.86
N PHE A 209 2.10 10.50 -2.87
CA PHE A 209 2.35 9.50 -3.91
C PHE A 209 2.27 8.10 -3.31
N VAL A 210 1.92 7.12 -4.14
CA VAL A 210 2.00 5.71 -3.78
C VAL A 210 2.84 4.99 -4.82
N PHE A 211 3.77 4.17 -4.36
CA PHE A 211 4.59 3.31 -5.21
C PHE A 211 4.30 1.85 -4.86
N ALA A 212 4.29 1.00 -5.86
CA ALA A 212 3.99 -0.41 -5.70
C ALA A 212 5.08 -1.29 -6.30
N ARG A 213 5.41 -2.37 -5.62
CA ARG A 213 6.25 -3.44 -6.11
C ARG A 213 5.46 -4.27 -7.12
N THR A 214 6.08 -4.61 -8.24
CA THR A 214 5.47 -5.46 -9.28
C THR A 214 6.09 -6.85 -9.34
N LYS A 215 7.29 -7.05 -8.80
CA LYS A 215 7.99 -8.34 -8.79
C LYS A 215 8.62 -8.60 -7.43
N GLN A 216 8.66 -9.87 -7.04
CA GLN A 216 9.40 -10.28 -5.84
C GLN A 216 10.89 -10.00 -6.03
N GLN A 217 11.52 -9.50 -4.98
CA GLN A 217 12.95 -9.23 -4.97
C GLN A 217 13.72 -10.52 -4.72
N VAL A 218 14.71 -10.78 -5.57
CA VAL A 218 15.53 -11.99 -5.51
C VAL A 218 17.00 -11.70 -5.12
N ALA A 219 17.34 -10.42 -5.04
CA ALA A 219 18.66 -9.92 -4.65
C ALA A 219 18.54 -8.49 -4.13
N PRO A 220 19.52 -7.97 -3.37
CA PRO A 220 19.55 -6.58 -2.95
C PRO A 220 19.51 -5.63 -4.15
N THR A 221 18.69 -4.58 -4.06
CA THR A 221 18.55 -3.53 -5.10
C THR A 221 19.06 -2.17 -4.63
N TRP A 222 19.90 -2.17 -3.60
CA TRP A 222 20.56 -1.00 -3.02
C TRP A 222 22.08 -1.18 -3.00
N ASN A 223 22.83 -0.20 -2.52
CA ASN A 223 24.29 -0.30 -2.32
C ASN A 223 24.58 -1.23 -1.12
N HIS A 224 24.50 -2.54 -1.38
CA HIS A 224 24.63 -3.58 -0.37
C HIS A 224 26.07 -4.02 -0.21
N LEU A 225 26.63 -3.81 0.98
CA LEU A 225 28.00 -4.14 1.33
C LEU A 225 28.09 -5.06 2.57
N ASP A 226 27.09 -4.99 3.46
CA ASP A 226 27.13 -5.64 4.76
C ASP A 226 26.11 -6.77 4.86
N GLU A 227 26.59 -8.00 4.95
CA GLU A 227 25.76 -9.21 4.99
C GLU A 227 24.92 -9.33 6.27
N LYS A 228 25.38 -8.76 7.37
CA LYS A 228 24.78 -8.95 8.69
C LYS A 228 23.78 -7.85 9.03
N TRP A 229 22.70 -8.24 9.68
CA TRP A 229 21.83 -7.29 10.33
C TRP A 229 22.52 -6.64 11.53
N ASN A 230 22.46 -5.32 11.58
CA ASN A 230 22.83 -4.52 12.75
C ASN A 230 21.74 -3.47 13.00
N THR A 231 21.26 -3.38 14.22
CA THR A 231 20.27 -2.36 14.58
C THR A 231 20.87 -0.96 14.44
N PRO A 232 20.23 -0.03 13.72
CA PRO A 232 20.78 1.30 13.47
C PRO A 232 20.89 2.12 14.76
N LYS A 233 21.87 3.02 14.81
CA LYS A 233 22.06 3.93 15.95
C LYS A 233 20.93 4.96 16.08
N ASN A 234 20.32 5.35 14.94
CA ASN A 234 19.25 6.35 14.88
C ASN A 234 17.86 5.72 15.01
N LEU A 235 17.70 4.78 15.93
CA LEU A 235 16.44 4.13 16.19
C LEU A 235 15.44 5.14 16.78
N ARG A 236 14.32 5.34 16.06
CA ARG A 236 13.19 6.19 16.51
C ARG A 236 12.00 5.35 16.99
N SER A 237 11.97 4.08 16.62
CA SER A 237 10.96 3.15 17.11
C SER A 237 11.06 2.99 18.62
N GLN A 238 9.92 3.03 19.30
CA GLN A 238 9.86 2.83 20.76
C GLN A 238 9.88 1.35 21.15
N TYR A 239 9.74 0.46 20.18
CA TYR A 239 9.62 -0.97 20.39
C TYR A 239 10.80 -1.70 19.76
N ASN A 240 11.25 -2.74 20.43
CA ASN A 240 12.25 -3.64 19.87
C ASN A 240 11.55 -4.81 19.18
N LEU A 241 11.62 -4.84 17.85
CA LEU A 241 11.10 -5.89 16.96
C LEU A 241 12.24 -6.54 16.19
N GLU A 242 13.33 -6.86 16.84
CA GLU A 242 14.57 -7.30 16.20
C GLU A 242 14.35 -8.51 15.29
N SER A 243 13.49 -9.47 15.68
CA SER A 243 13.18 -10.64 14.85
C SER A 243 12.43 -10.26 13.56
N ALA A 244 11.48 -9.34 13.64
CA ALA A 244 10.76 -8.82 12.48
C ALA A 244 11.68 -8.00 11.56
N TRP A 245 12.57 -7.19 12.14
CA TRP A 245 13.53 -6.40 11.38
C TRP A 245 14.54 -7.28 10.63
N LYS A 246 15.03 -8.32 11.28
CA LYS A 246 15.91 -9.33 10.65
C LYS A 246 15.19 -10.05 9.50
N ALA A 247 13.93 -10.42 9.70
CA ALA A 247 13.12 -11.03 8.66
C ALA A 247 12.96 -10.10 7.44
N SER A 248 12.63 -8.82 7.67
CA SER A 248 12.52 -7.82 6.60
C SER A 248 13.84 -7.61 5.85
N TRP A 249 14.96 -7.57 6.57
CA TRP A 249 16.30 -7.47 5.97
C TRP A 249 16.61 -8.65 5.05
N LEU A 250 16.36 -9.88 5.53
CA LEU A 250 16.59 -11.10 4.76
C LEU A 250 15.66 -11.17 3.53
N TRP A 251 14.40 -10.81 3.72
CA TRP A 251 13.42 -10.79 2.63
C TRP A 251 13.81 -9.78 1.54
N LEU A 252 14.24 -8.57 1.91
CA LEU A 252 14.74 -7.57 0.95
C LEU A 252 16.01 -8.03 0.23
N LYS A 253 16.81 -8.90 0.83
CA LYS A 253 17.97 -9.52 0.19
C LYS A 253 17.61 -10.65 -0.78
N GLY A 254 16.34 -11.06 -0.86
CA GLY A 254 15.92 -12.24 -1.61
C GLY A 254 16.40 -13.57 -1.00
N ASN A 255 16.75 -13.56 0.30
CA ASN A 255 17.21 -14.75 0.99
C ASN A 255 16.04 -15.49 1.65
N ASP A 256 16.16 -16.82 1.67
CA ASP A 256 15.30 -17.66 2.48
C ASP A 256 15.37 -17.25 3.95
N THR A 257 14.21 -16.98 4.54
CA THR A 257 14.06 -16.58 5.92
C THR A 257 13.87 -17.77 6.85
N SER A 258 13.39 -18.92 6.35
CA SER A 258 12.89 -20.06 7.13
C SER A 258 13.95 -20.78 7.96
N SER A 259 15.16 -20.93 7.45
CA SER A 259 16.20 -21.76 8.07
C SER A 259 16.93 -21.12 9.26
N LYS A 260 16.65 -19.85 9.56
CA LYS A 260 17.44 -19.03 10.51
C LYS A 260 16.77 -18.82 11.86
N TYR A 261 15.56 -19.34 12.07
CA TYR A 261 14.80 -19.16 13.30
C TYR A 261 14.81 -20.40 14.19
N LEU A 262 14.83 -20.17 15.49
CA LEU A 262 14.94 -21.23 16.50
C LEU A 262 13.65 -22.01 16.75
N GLY A 263 12.55 -21.70 16.04
CA GLY A 263 11.26 -22.36 16.19
C GLY A 263 10.58 -22.13 17.56
N SER A 264 10.95 -21.06 18.27
CA SER A 264 10.39 -20.79 19.60
C SER A 264 8.94 -20.29 19.53
N THR A 265 8.02 -21.01 20.15
CA THR A 265 6.60 -20.66 20.27
C THR A 265 6.30 -19.78 21.50
N LYS A 266 7.29 -19.44 22.30
CA LYS A 266 7.11 -18.58 23.48
C LYS A 266 6.58 -17.20 23.08
N ASN A 267 5.52 -16.75 23.74
CA ASN A 267 4.81 -15.48 23.55
C ASN A 267 3.91 -15.37 22.29
N LEU A 268 3.65 -16.45 21.57
CA LEU A 268 2.70 -16.44 20.43
C LEU A 268 1.29 -15.98 20.82
N ASN A 269 0.90 -16.20 22.07
CA ASN A 269 -0.42 -15.82 22.60
C ASN A 269 -0.34 -14.60 23.54
N SER A 270 0.74 -13.81 23.48
CA SER A 270 0.86 -12.61 24.29
C SER A 270 -0.24 -11.60 23.94
N THR A 271 -0.85 -11.00 24.96
CA THR A 271 -1.77 -9.86 24.78
C THR A 271 -1.04 -8.59 24.38
N ASP A 272 0.25 -8.49 24.69
CA ASP A 272 1.13 -7.44 24.23
C ASP A 272 1.48 -7.66 22.76
N GLN A 273 0.98 -6.80 21.89
CA GLN A 273 1.18 -6.92 20.44
C GLN A 273 2.67 -6.88 20.06
N CYS A 274 3.49 -6.06 20.70
CA CYS A 274 4.92 -5.99 20.41
C CYS A 274 5.62 -7.34 20.69
N ARG A 275 5.36 -7.94 21.85
CA ARG A 275 5.92 -9.25 22.22
C ARG A 275 5.42 -10.35 21.28
N ARG A 276 4.16 -10.29 20.87
CA ARG A 276 3.57 -11.25 19.95
C ARG A 276 4.16 -11.12 18.55
N LEU A 277 4.29 -9.90 18.01
CA LEU A 277 4.90 -9.64 16.70
C LEU A 277 6.35 -10.13 16.62
N ASP A 278 7.16 -9.89 17.65
CA ASP A 278 8.51 -10.42 17.69
C ASP A 278 8.52 -11.96 17.79
N ALA A 279 7.57 -12.53 18.54
CA ALA A 279 7.46 -13.97 18.73
C ALA A 279 7.08 -14.72 17.45
N ILE A 280 6.21 -14.17 16.59
CA ILE A 280 5.79 -14.85 15.36
C ILE A 280 6.97 -15.07 14.41
N TYR A 281 7.89 -14.10 14.30
CA TYR A 281 9.07 -14.27 13.46
C TYR A 281 10.07 -15.27 14.06
N ARG A 282 10.17 -15.36 15.38
CA ARG A 282 10.97 -16.42 16.04
C ARG A 282 10.35 -17.82 15.86
N ALA A 283 9.03 -17.88 15.76
CA ALA A 283 8.31 -19.13 15.55
C ALA A 283 8.26 -19.55 14.08
N ALA A 284 8.70 -18.73 13.13
CA ALA A 284 8.70 -19.02 11.71
C ALA A 284 9.69 -20.14 11.36
N HIS A 285 9.33 -21.38 11.71
CA HIS A 285 10.10 -22.59 11.45
C HIS A 285 9.15 -23.71 11.03
N ARG A 286 9.58 -24.56 10.10
CA ARG A 286 8.75 -25.64 9.52
C ARG A 286 8.07 -26.54 10.57
N ASP A 287 8.72 -26.81 11.69
CA ASP A 287 8.17 -27.66 12.76
C ASP A 287 6.94 -27.02 13.45
N ASN A 288 6.70 -25.73 13.21
CA ASN A 288 5.57 -24.99 13.80
C ASN A 288 4.40 -24.77 12.83
N ILE A 289 4.45 -25.30 11.60
CA ILE A 289 3.39 -25.08 10.60
C ILE A 289 2.03 -25.46 11.18
N SER A 290 1.86 -26.67 11.70
CA SER A 290 0.59 -27.14 12.28
C SER A 290 0.13 -26.28 13.46
N ILE A 291 1.05 -25.88 14.36
CA ILE A 291 0.72 -25.01 15.50
C ILE A 291 0.18 -23.64 15.02
N LEU A 292 0.77 -23.08 13.98
CA LEU A 292 0.39 -21.78 13.44
C LEU A 292 -0.93 -21.85 12.66
N THR A 293 -1.17 -22.90 11.87
CA THR A 293 -2.43 -23.10 11.14
C THR A 293 -3.57 -23.42 12.10
N GLU A 294 -3.37 -24.31 13.09
CA GLU A 294 -4.36 -24.61 14.12
C GLU A 294 -4.72 -23.37 14.94
N LYS A 295 -3.78 -22.49 15.22
CA LYS A 295 -4.06 -21.23 15.92
C LYS A 295 -5.02 -20.33 15.13
N ILE A 296 -4.89 -20.27 13.82
CA ILE A 296 -5.82 -19.55 12.94
C ILE A 296 -7.17 -20.28 12.94
N ASP A 297 -7.18 -21.59 12.79
CA ASP A 297 -8.39 -22.41 12.74
C ASP A 297 -9.23 -22.34 14.03
N GLN A 298 -8.61 -22.31 15.20
CA GLN A 298 -9.27 -22.10 16.50
C GLN A 298 -10.04 -20.77 16.60
N LEU A 299 -9.80 -19.84 15.69
CA LEU A 299 -10.53 -18.58 15.59
C LEU A 299 -11.69 -18.65 14.58
N ALA A 300 -11.87 -19.79 13.88
CA ALA A 300 -12.99 -20.02 12.99
C ALA A 300 -14.34 -19.84 13.72
N GLY A 301 -15.32 -19.29 13.03
CA GLY A 301 -16.66 -19.01 13.56
C GLY A 301 -16.72 -17.91 14.63
N LYS A 302 -15.60 -17.34 15.04
CA LYS A 302 -15.62 -16.16 15.92
C LYS A 302 -16.09 -14.95 15.11
N LYS A 303 -17.30 -14.47 15.41
CA LYS A 303 -17.88 -13.31 14.75
C LYS A 303 -17.13 -12.05 15.16
N PHE A 304 -16.39 -11.51 14.25
CA PHE A 304 -15.88 -10.16 14.38
C PHE A 304 -17.00 -9.18 13.99
N HIS A 305 -17.48 -8.39 14.91
CA HIS A 305 -18.58 -7.47 14.65
C HIS A 305 -18.15 -6.38 13.66
N ILE A 306 -18.91 -6.26 12.57
CA ILE A 306 -18.82 -5.08 11.70
C ILE A 306 -19.21 -3.87 12.56
N ARG A 307 -18.40 -2.85 12.51
CA ARG A 307 -18.61 -1.64 13.28
C ARG A 307 -19.97 -1.02 13.00
N LYS A 308 -20.69 -0.60 14.04
CA LYS A 308 -22.00 0.09 13.93
C LYS A 308 -22.03 1.29 12.97
N LEU A 309 -20.87 1.86 12.62
CA LEU A 309 -20.73 2.95 11.65
C LEU A 309 -21.25 2.62 10.25
N PHE A 310 -21.19 1.36 9.83
CA PHE A 310 -21.76 0.93 8.56
C PHE A 310 -23.30 1.00 8.54
N LYS A 311 -23.94 0.98 9.72
CA LYS A 311 -25.42 1.05 9.82
C LYS A 311 -25.98 2.46 9.67
N ASN A 312 -25.20 3.50 9.92
CA ASN A 312 -25.73 4.86 10.06
C ASN A 312 -25.52 5.76 8.84
N GLU A 313 -24.81 5.30 7.83
CA GLU A 313 -24.57 6.11 6.65
C GLU A 313 -25.62 5.88 5.56
N LYS A 314 -26.69 6.67 5.66
CA LYS A 314 -27.63 6.98 4.57
C LYS A 314 -28.32 5.80 3.88
N GLY A 315 -28.72 4.76 4.61
CA GLY A 315 -29.59 3.70 4.06
C GLY A 315 -28.97 2.84 2.95
N ARG A 316 -27.65 2.86 2.81
CA ARG A 316 -26.94 2.04 1.82
C ARG A 316 -26.94 0.58 2.21
N LYS A 317 -27.29 -0.31 1.26
CA LYS A 317 -27.18 -1.75 1.47
C LYS A 317 -25.70 -2.14 1.56
N ILE A 318 -25.30 -2.72 2.68
CA ILE A 318 -23.99 -3.34 2.80
C ILE A 318 -24.08 -4.71 2.10
N PRO A 319 -23.15 -5.06 1.20
CA PRO A 319 -23.09 -6.40 0.60
C PRO A 319 -23.14 -7.48 1.68
N LYS A 320 -23.84 -8.60 1.41
CA LYS A 320 -24.07 -9.67 2.40
C LYS A 320 -22.78 -10.25 2.96
N ASP A 321 -21.76 -10.39 2.14
CA ASP A 321 -20.42 -10.86 2.49
C ASP A 321 -19.65 -9.91 3.41
N LEU A 322 -20.04 -8.65 3.47
CA LEU A 322 -19.51 -7.65 4.40
C LEU A 322 -20.34 -7.51 5.69
N GLN A 323 -21.56 -8.04 5.71
CA GLN A 323 -22.40 -8.04 6.90
C GLN A 323 -21.96 -9.07 7.92
N GLU A 324 -21.25 -10.10 7.48
CA GLU A 324 -20.74 -11.17 8.33
C GLU A 324 -19.29 -10.87 8.76
N GLY A 325 -19.18 -10.22 9.86
CA GLY A 325 -18.23 -10.55 10.83
C GLY A 325 -16.80 -10.09 10.77
N TRP A 326 -16.43 -8.91 10.33
CA TRP A 326 -15.08 -8.42 10.58
C TRP A 326 -15.13 -7.23 11.52
N GLU A 327 -14.74 -7.36 12.76
CA GLU A 327 -14.52 -6.21 13.62
C GLU A 327 -13.22 -5.52 13.20
N ARG A 328 -13.35 -4.34 12.61
CA ARG A 328 -12.24 -3.50 12.25
C ARG A 328 -12.38 -2.18 12.93
N ARG A 329 -11.73 -2.07 14.06
CA ARG A 329 -11.73 -0.82 14.84
C ARG A 329 -10.82 0.22 14.25
N TRP A 330 -9.87 -0.21 13.45
CA TRP A 330 -8.71 0.59 13.11
C TRP A 330 -8.65 0.96 11.64
N ASN A 331 -8.78 -0.03 10.75
CA ASN A 331 -8.67 0.14 9.32
C ASN A 331 -9.86 -0.53 8.65
N GLU A 332 -10.93 0.17 8.48
CA GLU A 332 -12.23 -0.38 8.09
C GLU A 332 -12.25 -1.14 6.76
N ARG A 333 -11.24 -0.96 5.92
CA ARG A 333 -11.16 -1.58 4.60
C ARG A 333 -10.01 -2.57 4.42
N ALA A 334 -9.08 -2.63 5.35
CA ALA A 334 -8.02 -3.63 5.35
C ALA A 334 -8.47 -4.87 6.10
N VAL A 335 -8.16 -6.05 5.57
CA VAL A 335 -8.35 -7.30 6.29
C VAL A 335 -7.30 -7.39 7.40
N LEU A 336 -7.75 -7.69 8.62
CA LEU A 336 -6.86 -7.99 9.73
C LEU A 336 -6.69 -9.51 9.83
N PHE A 337 -5.48 -9.98 9.63
CA PHE A 337 -5.11 -11.39 9.75
C PHE A 337 -4.63 -11.72 11.14
N ASP A 338 -4.61 -13.02 11.48
CA ASP A 338 -3.86 -13.47 12.65
C ASP A 338 -2.36 -13.27 12.41
N ASP A 339 -1.65 -12.94 13.47
CA ASP A 339 -0.20 -12.76 13.39
C ASP A 339 0.51 -14.04 12.88
N SER A 340 -0.08 -15.24 13.08
CA SER A 340 0.44 -16.51 12.55
C SER A 340 0.51 -16.56 11.03
N ALA A 341 -0.34 -15.82 10.31
CA ALA A 341 -0.31 -15.78 8.85
C ALA A 341 1.01 -15.18 8.33
N TYR A 342 1.57 -14.17 9.02
CA TYR A 342 2.88 -13.61 8.68
C TYR A 342 4.02 -14.60 8.95
N ALA A 343 3.91 -15.37 10.05
CA ALA A 343 4.88 -16.42 10.33
C ALA A 343 4.87 -17.52 9.26
N LEU A 344 3.68 -17.99 8.84
CA LEU A 344 3.50 -18.97 7.78
C LEU A 344 4.07 -18.46 6.45
N GLY A 345 3.83 -17.21 6.10
CA GLY A 345 4.43 -16.57 4.93
C GLY A 345 5.97 -16.50 5.00
N THR A 346 6.51 -16.36 6.21
CA THR A 346 7.96 -16.30 6.44
C THR A 346 8.63 -17.69 6.40
N ILE A 347 7.89 -18.76 6.72
CA ILE A 347 8.40 -20.15 6.63
C ILE A 347 8.73 -20.51 5.18
N GLY A 348 7.96 -20.00 4.21
CA GLY A 348 8.23 -20.26 2.80
C GLY A 348 7.61 -21.55 2.28
N ILE A 349 8.30 -22.20 1.35
CA ILE A 349 7.80 -23.32 0.54
C ILE A 349 7.28 -24.49 1.39
N GLU A 350 7.87 -24.78 2.54
CA GLU A 350 7.46 -25.89 3.40
C GLU A 350 6.02 -25.73 3.94
N ALA A 351 5.51 -24.49 4.04
CA ALA A 351 4.15 -24.25 4.49
C ALA A 351 3.10 -24.43 3.37
N VAL A 352 3.50 -24.39 2.09
CA VAL A 352 2.58 -24.36 0.95
C VAL A 352 1.59 -25.52 0.93
N PRO A 353 1.99 -26.80 1.12
CA PRO A 353 1.04 -27.92 1.09
C PRO A 353 -0.06 -27.78 2.15
N GLU A 354 0.29 -27.40 3.35
CA GLU A 354 -0.66 -27.21 4.46
C GLU A 354 -1.60 -26.04 4.15
N LEU A 355 -1.09 -24.90 3.69
CA LEU A 355 -1.90 -23.74 3.32
C LEU A 355 -2.91 -24.07 2.21
N ILE A 356 -2.52 -24.87 1.21
CA ILE A 356 -3.40 -25.32 0.13
C ILE A 356 -4.56 -26.17 0.70
N SER A 357 -4.30 -27.01 1.69
CA SER A 357 -5.34 -27.86 2.28
C SER A 357 -6.47 -27.06 2.92
N TYR A 358 -6.17 -25.90 3.48
CA TYR A 358 -7.14 -24.98 4.10
C TYR A 358 -7.87 -24.06 3.11
N LEU A 359 -7.51 -24.00 1.83
CA LEU A 359 -8.22 -23.15 0.86
C LEU A 359 -9.68 -23.56 0.62
N SER A 360 -10.07 -24.76 1.03
CA SER A 360 -11.45 -25.24 0.98
C SER A 360 -12.16 -25.20 2.34
N HIS A 361 -11.58 -24.50 3.32
CA HIS A 361 -12.17 -24.36 4.64
C HIS A 361 -13.48 -23.57 4.58
N GLU A 362 -14.46 -23.92 5.43
CA GLU A 362 -15.78 -23.29 5.44
C GLU A 362 -15.78 -21.84 5.96
N ASP A 363 -14.84 -21.52 6.85
CA ASP A 363 -14.69 -20.16 7.39
C ASP A 363 -13.88 -19.26 6.46
N THR A 364 -14.51 -18.20 5.98
CA THR A 364 -13.92 -17.24 5.06
C THR A 364 -12.64 -16.59 5.59
N TRP A 365 -12.61 -16.28 6.90
CA TRP A 365 -11.43 -15.61 7.46
C TRP A 365 -10.23 -16.55 7.56
N VAL A 366 -10.45 -17.83 7.85
CA VAL A 366 -9.40 -18.86 7.79
C VAL A 366 -8.84 -18.91 6.37
N VAL A 367 -9.70 -19.05 5.36
CA VAL A 367 -9.29 -19.07 3.94
C VAL A 367 -8.46 -17.83 3.57
N LEU A 368 -8.90 -16.64 4.00
CA LEU A 368 -8.18 -15.38 3.71
C LEU A 368 -6.78 -15.33 4.33
N ASN A 369 -6.60 -15.85 5.56
CA ASN A 369 -5.28 -15.96 6.17
C ASN A 369 -4.35 -16.87 5.35
N MET A 370 -4.86 -18.01 4.85
CA MET A 370 -4.07 -18.94 4.04
C MET A 370 -3.71 -18.34 2.68
N ILE A 371 -4.68 -17.69 2.00
CA ILE A 371 -4.42 -16.98 0.74
C ILE A 371 -3.34 -15.91 0.95
N PHE A 372 -3.44 -15.12 2.03
CA PHE A 372 -2.46 -14.10 2.36
C PHE A 372 -1.07 -14.69 2.59
N SER A 373 -0.96 -15.76 3.38
CA SER A 373 0.32 -16.43 3.64
C SER A 373 0.97 -16.94 2.35
N LEU A 374 0.20 -17.52 1.42
CA LEU A 374 0.69 -17.93 0.09
C LEU A 374 1.22 -16.72 -0.71
N GLY A 375 0.58 -15.56 -0.60
CA GLY A 375 1.05 -14.32 -1.25
C GLY A 375 2.32 -13.75 -0.62
N GLU A 376 2.53 -13.95 0.69
CA GLU A 376 3.77 -13.56 1.37
C GLU A 376 4.94 -14.50 1.00
N ILE A 377 4.67 -15.79 0.77
CA ILE A 377 5.64 -16.76 0.23
C ILE A 377 6.05 -16.36 -1.20
N GLY A 378 5.11 -15.90 -2.01
CA GLY A 378 5.39 -15.45 -3.38
C GLY A 378 5.66 -16.60 -4.35
N ALA A 379 6.68 -16.47 -5.19
CA ALA A 379 6.94 -17.38 -6.32
C ALA A 379 7.04 -18.87 -5.92
N GLU A 380 7.52 -19.19 -4.74
CA GLU A 380 7.63 -20.57 -4.24
C GLU A 380 6.24 -21.23 -3.99
N ALA A 381 5.17 -20.43 -3.91
CA ALA A 381 3.81 -20.93 -3.78
C ALA A 381 3.14 -21.23 -5.14
N GLU A 382 3.89 -21.42 -6.22
CA GLU A 382 3.35 -21.68 -7.56
C GLU A 382 2.38 -22.86 -7.61
N SER A 383 2.62 -23.91 -6.85
CA SER A 383 1.73 -25.08 -6.78
C SER A 383 0.31 -24.77 -6.26
N ALA A 384 0.11 -23.63 -5.61
CA ALA A 384 -1.21 -23.19 -5.16
C ALA A 384 -2.06 -22.55 -6.26
N LYS A 385 -1.48 -22.13 -7.40
CA LYS A 385 -2.18 -21.39 -8.46
C LYS A 385 -3.49 -22.03 -8.92
N PRO A 386 -3.56 -23.36 -9.22
CA PRO A 386 -4.81 -23.96 -9.68
C PRO A 386 -5.97 -23.72 -8.68
N LYS A 387 -5.73 -23.94 -7.39
CA LYS A 387 -6.72 -23.69 -6.33
C LYS A 387 -7.07 -22.21 -6.16
N LEU A 388 -6.08 -21.33 -6.29
CA LEU A 388 -6.31 -19.89 -6.23
C LEU A 388 -7.14 -19.42 -7.43
N VAL A 389 -6.93 -19.96 -8.63
CA VAL A 389 -7.75 -19.65 -9.82
C VAL A 389 -9.21 -20.08 -9.61
N ASP A 390 -9.45 -21.22 -8.97
CA ASP A 390 -10.80 -21.67 -8.62
C ASP A 390 -11.50 -20.65 -7.70
N LEU A 391 -10.77 -20.05 -6.75
CA LEU A 391 -11.30 -19.04 -5.81
C LEU A 391 -11.68 -17.71 -6.51
N LEU A 392 -11.24 -17.43 -7.73
CA LEU A 392 -11.72 -16.29 -8.50
C LEU A 392 -13.21 -16.40 -8.89
N ASN A 393 -13.81 -17.60 -8.78
CA ASN A 393 -15.23 -17.80 -8.98
C ASN A 393 -16.05 -17.68 -7.67
N SER A 394 -15.44 -17.23 -6.57
CA SER A 394 -16.13 -17.05 -5.30
C SER A 394 -17.26 -16.03 -5.40
N SER A 395 -18.35 -16.24 -4.68
CA SER A 395 -19.39 -15.22 -4.50
C SER A 395 -18.98 -14.10 -3.54
N GLN A 396 -17.86 -14.26 -2.83
CA GLN A 396 -17.36 -13.31 -1.85
C GLN A 396 -16.26 -12.43 -2.47
N GLN A 397 -16.55 -11.14 -2.65
CA GLN A 397 -15.62 -10.19 -3.25
C GLN A 397 -14.27 -10.10 -2.49
N ILE A 398 -14.28 -10.33 -1.18
CA ILE A 398 -13.07 -10.24 -0.36
C ILE A 398 -12.10 -11.40 -0.64
N ILE A 399 -12.61 -12.60 -0.92
CA ILE A 399 -11.81 -13.74 -1.36
C ILE A 399 -11.19 -13.44 -2.72
N ILE A 400 -11.98 -12.95 -3.68
CA ILE A 400 -11.50 -12.59 -5.01
C ILE A 400 -10.37 -11.57 -4.92
N ARG A 401 -10.57 -10.48 -4.17
CA ARG A 401 -9.56 -9.42 -4.02
C ARG A 401 -8.24 -9.95 -3.43
N GLN A 402 -8.33 -10.74 -2.35
CA GLN A 402 -7.13 -11.30 -1.73
C GLN A 402 -6.44 -12.31 -2.67
N THR A 403 -7.22 -13.10 -3.41
CA THR A 403 -6.70 -14.07 -4.39
C THR A 403 -5.95 -13.37 -5.54
N LEU A 404 -6.50 -12.29 -6.10
CA LEU A 404 -5.85 -11.50 -7.13
C LEU A 404 -4.51 -10.92 -6.65
N ASP A 405 -4.48 -10.43 -5.42
CA ASP A 405 -3.27 -9.89 -4.79
C ASP A 405 -2.19 -10.97 -4.60
N THR A 406 -2.61 -12.14 -4.13
CA THR A 406 -1.75 -13.30 -3.94
C THR A 406 -1.20 -13.83 -5.27
N LEU A 407 -2.04 -13.98 -6.29
CA LEU A 407 -1.61 -14.40 -7.63
C LEU A 407 -0.61 -13.40 -8.24
N SER A 408 -0.79 -12.10 -8.01
CA SER A 408 0.17 -11.06 -8.41
C SER A 408 1.53 -11.22 -7.72
N SER A 409 1.52 -11.61 -6.44
CA SER A 409 2.77 -11.86 -5.69
C SER A 409 3.48 -13.16 -6.11
N ILE A 410 2.72 -14.21 -6.42
CA ILE A 410 3.26 -15.47 -6.91
C ILE A 410 3.88 -15.29 -8.30
N GLY A 411 3.23 -14.51 -9.18
CA GLY A 411 3.76 -14.20 -10.52
C GLY A 411 3.89 -15.44 -11.42
N GLY A 412 4.93 -15.46 -12.26
CA GLY A 412 5.20 -16.55 -13.20
C GLY A 412 4.20 -16.61 -14.36
N ASN A 413 3.93 -17.82 -14.89
CA ASN A 413 2.90 -17.97 -15.93
C ASN A 413 1.49 -17.75 -15.35
N LEU A 414 0.77 -16.77 -15.92
CA LEU A 414 -0.57 -16.36 -15.51
C LEU A 414 -1.63 -16.56 -16.62
N ASP A 415 -1.38 -17.39 -17.62
CA ASP A 415 -2.34 -17.64 -18.71
C ASP A 415 -3.72 -18.09 -18.19
N LEU A 416 -3.75 -18.90 -17.13
CA LEU A 416 -4.98 -19.42 -16.54
C LEU A 416 -5.87 -18.34 -15.92
N VAL A 417 -5.33 -17.19 -15.56
CA VAL A 417 -6.10 -16.12 -14.90
C VAL A 417 -6.68 -15.11 -15.89
N LEU A 418 -6.19 -15.04 -17.14
CA LEU A 418 -6.57 -14.02 -18.10
C LEU A 418 -8.08 -14.01 -18.33
N LYS A 419 -8.68 -15.15 -18.64
CA LYS A 419 -10.13 -15.26 -18.88
C LYS A 419 -11.00 -14.99 -17.65
N PRO A 420 -10.70 -15.50 -16.46
CA PRO A 420 -11.37 -15.07 -15.23
C PRO A 420 -11.33 -13.55 -15.00
N ILE A 421 -10.17 -12.92 -15.23
CA ILE A 421 -10.01 -11.47 -15.06
C ILE A 421 -10.86 -10.69 -16.05
N GLU A 422 -10.86 -11.03 -17.33
CA GLU A 422 -11.67 -10.37 -18.36
C GLU A 422 -13.16 -10.29 -17.95
N LYS A 423 -13.68 -11.34 -17.31
CA LYS A 423 -15.08 -11.39 -16.86
C LYS A 423 -15.40 -10.30 -15.83
N PHE A 424 -14.46 -9.92 -14.95
CA PHE A 424 -14.71 -8.88 -13.96
C PHE A 424 -14.91 -7.49 -14.60
N PHE A 425 -14.37 -7.26 -15.78
CA PHE A 425 -14.58 -6.02 -16.53
C PHE A 425 -15.83 -6.05 -17.41
N ILE A 426 -16.08 -7.18 -18.06
CA ILE A 426 -17.20 -7.33 -19.01
C ILE A 426 -18.53 -7.52 -18.25
N ASN A 427 -18.53 -8.33 -17.19
CA ASN A 427 -19.72 -8.72 -16.43
C ASN A 427 -19.61 -8.19 -14.98
N LYS A 428 -19.79 -6.87 -14.83
CA LYS A 428 -19.74 -6.24 -13.49
C LYS A 428 -20.86 -6.74 -12.59
N ASN A 429 -20.53 -7.02 -11.33
CA ASN A 429 -21.53 -7.39 -10.35
C ASN A 429 -22.16 -6.13 -9.74
N GLU A 430 -23.47 -5.92 -9.95
CA GLU A 430 -24.20 -4.75 -9.47
C GLU A 430 -24.14 -4.59 -7.94
N GLU A 431 -24.20 -5.69 -7.19
CA GLU A 431 -24.11 -5.63 -5.72
C GLU A 431 -22.74 -5.09 -5.26
N TRP A 432 -21.69 -5.30 -6.05
CA TRP A 432 -20.32 -4.82 -5.73
C TRP A 432 -20.06 -3.39 -6.19
N CYS A 433 -20.93 -2.83 -7.03
CA CYS A 433 -20.81 -1.47 -7.52
C CYS A 433 -21.27 -0.41 -6.50
N ASP A 434 -22.01 -0.80 -5.47
CA ASP A 434 -22.40 0.13 -4.42
C ASP A 434 -21.18 0.61 -3.63
N PRO A 435 -21.06 1.92 -3.39
CA PRO A 435 -19.94 2.46 -2.64
C PRO A 435 -19.87 1.83 -1.25
N LEU A 436 -18.80 1.11 -0.99
CA LEU A 436 -18.49 0.65 0.36
C LEU A 436 -18.04 1.83 1.19
N VAL A 437 -18.95 2.44 1.94
CA VAL A 437 -18.62 3.34 3.04
C VAL A 437 -17.78 4.58 2.70
N MET A 438 -18.26 5.70 3.12
CA MET A 438 -17.64 7.01 3.35
C MET A 438 -16.87 7.69 2.20
N ARG A 439 -16.22 7.00 1.26
CA ARG A 439 -15.31 7.67 0.31
C ARG A 439 -15.35 7.19 -1.14
N GLY A 440 -16.43 6.53 -1.55
CA GLY A 440 -16.67 6.29 -2.97
C GLY A 440 -15.92 5.12 -3.62
N TRP A 441 -15.17 4.31 -2.87
CA TRP A 441 -14.58 3.08 -3.38
C TRP A 441 -15.52 1.90 -3.15
N ASN A 442 -15.97 1.27 -4.23
CA ASN A 442 -16.77 0.05 -4.13
C ASN A 442 -15.92 -1.21 -4.33
N ALA A 443 -16.51 -2.38 -4.09
CA ALA A 443 -15.78 -3.65 -4.20
C ALA A 443 -15.41 -3.97 -5.66
N GLN A 444 -16.27 -3.62 -6.61
CA GLN A 444 -16.04 -3.81 -8.04
C GLN A 444 -14.80 -3.03 -8.51
N GLU A 445 -14.68 -1.75 -8.14
CA GLU A 445 -13.50 -0.93 -8.47
C GLU A 445 -12.22 -1.51 -7.87
N GLN A 446 -12.29 -2.06 -6.66
CA GLN A 446 -11.15 -2.69 -6.03
C GLN A 446 -10.73 -3.98 -6.76
N ILE A 447 -11.69 -4.80 -7.21
CA ILE A 447 -11.42 -6.00 -8.02
C ILE A 447 -10.78 -5.59 -9.34
N GLU A 448 -11.29 -4.56 -10.01
CA GLU A 448 -10.74 -4.04 -11.27
C GLU A 448 -9.28 -3.57 -11.11
N VAL A 449 -8.99 -2.82 -10.05
CA VAL A 449 -7.62 -2.36 -9.75
C VAL A 449 -6.68 -3.54 -9.46
N ASN A 450 -7.13 -4.52 -8.66
CA ASN A 450 -6.33 -5.70 -8.34
C ASN A 450 -6.06 -6.55 -9.59
N SER A 451 -7.07 -6.68 -10.45
CA SER A 451 -6.96 -7.37 -11.73
C SER A 451 -5.97 -6.69 -12.66
N ALA A 452 -6.04 -5.36 -12.78
CA ALA A 452 -5.07 -4.60 -13.59
C ALA A 452 -3.64 -4.73 -13.03
N PHE A 453 -3.46 -4.77 -11.71
CA PHE A 453 -2.16 -5.02 -11.08
C PHE A 453 -1.63 -6.43 -11.36
N LEU A 454 -2.50 -7.43 -11.32
CA LEU A 454 -2.14 -8.80 -11.66
C LEU A 454 -1.68 -8.90 -13.12
N LEU A 455 -2.39 -8.25 -14.06
CA LEU A 455 -1.98 -8.19 -15.46
C LEU A 455 -0.64 -7.43 -15.64
N LEU A 456 -0.41 -6.37 -14.88
CA LEU A 456 0.88 -5.66 -14.89
C LEU A 456 2.02 -6.56 -14.40
N SER A 457 1.81 -7.35 -13.34
CA SER A 457 2.81 -8.28 -12.83
C SER A 457 3.12 -9.43 -13.81
N ALA A 458 2.23 -9.70 -14.76
CA ALA A 458 2.39 -10.72 -15.80
C ALA A 458 3.29 -10.29 -16.98
N VAL A 459 3.73 -9.02 -17.02
CA VAL A 459 4.55 -8.46 -18.11
C VAL A 459 6.03 -8.86 -17.99
N ASP A 460 6.34 -10.09 -17.69
CA ASP A 460 7.71 -10.56 -17.52
C ASP A 460 8.15 -11.61 -18.57
N GLY A 461 7.25 -11.94 -19.50
CA GLY A 461 7.51 -12.85 -20.59
C GLY A 461 7.18 -14.32 -20.35
N GLN A 462 6.72 -14.70 -19.15
CA GLN A 462 6.25 -16.07 -18.86
C GLN A 462 4.81 -16.29 -19.32
N THR A 463 3.97 -15.27 -19.25
CA THR A 463 2.59 -15.27 -19.73
C THR A 463 2.54 -15.02 -21.23
N ASN A 464 1.58 -15.61 -21.94
CA ASN A 464 1.40 -15.39 -23.37
C ASN A 464 1.16 -13.89 -23.64
N GLN A 465 2.14 -13.23 -24.22
CA GLN A 465 2.13 -11.77 -24.40
C GLN A 465 0.98 -11.27 -25.25
N PHE A 466 0.60 -12.00 -26.31
CA PHE A 466 -0.53 -11.62 -27.16
C PHE A 466 -1.87 -11.72 -26.42
N ALA A 467 -2.06 -12.78 -25.64
CA ALA A 467 -3.27 -12.94 -24.82
C ALA A 467 -3.32 -11.88 -23.70
N LEU A 468 -2.20 -11.61 -23.06
CA LEU A 468 -2.08 -10.56 -22.04
C LEU A 468 -2.41 -9.17 -22.59
N GLU A 469 -1.87 -8.82 -23.78
CA GLU A 469 -2.16 -7.56 -24.45
C GLU A 469 -3.66 -7.43 -24.77
N ASN A 470 -4.31 -8.49 -25.22
CA ASN A 470 -5.76 -8.48 -25.45
C ASN A 470 -6.56 -8.29 -24.17
N SER A 471 -6.19 -8.93 -23.07
CA SER A 471 -6.84 -8.73 -21.77
C SER A 471 -6.68 -7.28 -21.28
N LEU A 472 -5.50 -6.67 -21.46
CA LEU A 472 -5.27 -5.26 -21.11
C LEU A 472 -6.12 -4.29 -21.95
N LYS A 473 -6.35 -4.60 -23.23
CA LYS A 473 -7.27 -3.81 -24.08
C LYS A 473 -8.71 -3.91 -23.59
N ILE A 474 -9.15 -5.07 -23.10
CA ILE A 474 -10.45 -5.21 -22.44
C ILE A 474 -10.54 -4.30 -21.22
N VAL A 475 -9.49 -4.22 -20.39
CA VAL A 475 -9.44 -3.28 -19.27
C VAL A 475 -9.65 -1.85 -19.75
N LEU A 476 -8.95 -1.40 -20.79
CA LEU A 476 -9.09 -0.04 -21.33
C LEU A 476 -10.50 0.25 -21.88
N SER A 477 -11.18 -0.77 -22.41
CA SER A 477 -12.52 -0.61 -22.99
C SER A 477 -13.64 -0.57 -21.96
N HIS A 478 -13.43 -1.13 -20.76
CA HIS A 478 -14.49 -1.34 -19.76
C HIS A 478 -14.22 -0.65 -18.42
N SER A 479 -13.06 -0.05 -18.25
CA SER A 479 -12.69 0.61 -17.00
C SER A 479 -12.01 1.95 -17.26
N ASN A 480 -12.15 2.83 -16.32
CA ASN A 480 -11.49 4.15 -16.30
C ASN A 480 -10.60 4.27 -15.05
N SER A 481 -10.00 5.47 -14.89
CA SER A 481 -9.33 5.82 -13.65
C SER A 481 -8.13 4.91 -13.34
N TYR A 482 -8.10 4.26 -12.19
CA TYR A 482 -6.93 3.53 -11.73
C TYR A 482 -6.61 2.29 -12.56
N ALA A 483 -7.60 1.46 -12.86
CA ALA A 483 -7.39 0.23 -13.61
C ALA A 483 -6.89 0.53 -15.02
N ALA A 484 -7.45 1.53 -15.69
CA ALA A 484 -6.99 1.97 -17.00
C ALA A 484 -5.54 2.51 -16.96
N ASN A 485 -5.20 3.33 -15.96
CA ASN A 485 -3.83 3.84 -15.82
C ASN A 485 -2.81 2.72 -15.59
N ILE A 486 -3.15 1.69 -14.81
CA ILE A 486 -2.30 0.53 -14.59
C ILE A 486 -2.16 -0.30 -15.86
N ALA A 487 -3.25 -0.47 -16.62
CA ALA A 487 -3.23 -1.18 -17.91
C ALA A 487 -2.37 -0.43 -18.95
N ILE A 488 -2.43 0.91 -19.00
CA ILE A 488 -1.55 1.73 -19.85
C ILE A 488 -0.08 1.50 -19.48
N GLU A 489 0.25 1.47 -18.20
CA GLU A 489 1.63 1.19 -17.77
C GLU A 489 2.08 -0.22 -18.17
N ALA A 490 1.20 -1.22 -18.07
CA ALA A 490 1.46 -2.58 -18.53
C ALA A 490 1.69 -2.64 -20.05
N LEU A 491 0.81 -2.03 -20.85
CA LEU A 491 0.93 -1.97 -22.31
C LEU A 491 2.20 -1.22 -22.74
N LYS A 492 2.56 -0.14 -22.04
CA LYS A 492 3.81 0.57 -22.27
C LYS A 492 5.04 -0.33 -22.03
N ARG A 493 5.02 -1.18 -20.99
CA ARG A 493 6.10 -2.13 -20.72
C ARG A 493 6.16 -3.27 -21.74
N ILE A 494 5.02 -3.72 -22.25
CA ILE A 494 4.94 -4.67 -23.37
C ILE A 494 5.61 -4.07 -24.61
N GLY A 495 5.35 -2.79 -24.93
CA GLY A 495 6.08 -2.02 -25.93
C GLY A 495 5.84 -2.41 -27.39
N THR A 496 4.86 -3.30 -27.69
CA THR A 496 4.48 -3.54 -29.08
C THR A 496 3.81 -2.29 -29.67
N ILE A 497 3.89 -2.10 -30.99
CA ILE A 497 3.21 -0.98 -31.66
C ILE A 497 1.73 -0.98 -31.29
N ASN A 498 1.07 -2.12 -31.37
CA ASN A 498 -0.34 -2.29 -31.09
C ASN A 498 -0.72 -1.98 -29.61
N ALA A 499 0.15 -2.35 -28.65
CA ALA A 499 -0.03 -1.99 -27.23
C ALA A 499 0.08 -0.47 -27.03
N LEU A 500 1.06 0.17 -27.67
CA LEU A 500 1.26 1.61 -27.60
C LEU A 500 0.13 2.38 -28.29
N GLU A 501 -0.28 1.97 -29.48
CA GLU A 501 -1.43 2.57 -30.18
C GLU A 501 -2.72 2.51 -29.36
N SER A 502 -2.99 1.36 -28.72
CA SER A 502 -4.15 1.20 -27.84
C SER A 502 -4.10 2.15 -26.64
N SER A 503 -2.92 2.34 -26.06
CA SER A 503 -2.71 3.28 -24.96
C SER A 503 -2.89 4.73 -25.40
N VAL A 504 -2.33 5.11 -26.54
CA VAL A 504 -2.47 6.46 -27.12
C VAL A 504 -3.92 6.75 -27.45
N GLN A 505 -4.61 5.82 -28.09
CA GLN A 505 -6.04 5.97 -28.42
C GLN A 505 -6.89 6.17 -27.16
N HIS A 506 -6.64 5.41 -26.09
CA HIS A 506 -7.34 5.60 -24.82
C HIS A 506 -7.07 6.99 -24.24
N LEU A 507 -5.81 7.44 -24.21
CA LEU A 507 -5.45 8.76 -23.73
C LEU A 507 -6.07 9.89 -24.57
N GLN A 508 -6.10 9.76 -25.90
CA GLN A 508 -6.75 10.73 -26.79
C GLN A 508 -8.26 10.84 -26.53
N ASN A 509 -8.93 9.71 -26.27
CA ASN A 509 -10.37 9.69 -25.96
C ASN A 509 -10.70 10.36 -24.62
N HIS A 510 -9.71 10.50 -23.74
CA HIS A 510 -9.87 11.12 -22.41
C HIS A 510 -9.09 12.44 -22.26
N PHE A 511 -8.50 12.92 -23.34
CA PHE A 511 -7.78 14.19 -23.35
C PHE A 511 -8.75 15.35 -23.27
N TRP A 512 -8.52 16.22 -22.32
CA TRP A 512 -9.26 17.47 -22.14
C TRP A 512 -8.28 18.63 -22.12
N ASP A 513 -8.49 19.62 -22.97
CA ASP A 513 -7.70 20.85 -23.04
C ASP A 513 -8.62 22.07 -22.88
N ASP A 514 -8.45 22.80 -21.78
CA ASP A 514 -9.22 24.00 -21.48
C ASP A 514 -9.03 25.10 -22.53
N THR A 515 -7.90 25.14 -23.22
CA THR A 515 -7.62 26.17 -24.24
C THR A 515 -8.50 25.99 -25.46
N LEU A 516 -8.81 24.74 -25.82
CA LEU A 516 -9.69 24.42 -26.95
C LEU A 516 -11.15 24.82 -26.72
N ASN A 517 -11.54 24.97 -25.44
CA ASN A 517 -12.90 25.41 -25.08
C ASN A 517 -13.07 26.93 -25.10
N LYS A 518 -11.99 27.70 -25.10
CA LYS A 518 -12.03 29.17 -25.07
C LYS A 518 -12.23 29.79 -26.43
N GLU A 519 -12.04 29.03 -27.50
CA GLU A 519 -12.24 29.51 -28.84
C GLU A 519 -13.75 29.59 -29.17
N LYS A 520 -14.18 30.74 -29.64
CA LYS A 520 -15.54 30.91 -30.13
C LYS A 520 -15.75 29.99 -31.33
N GLN A 521 -16.78 29.15 -31.25
CA GLN A 521 -17.16 28.29 -32.35
C GLN A 521 -17.79 29.10 -33.49
N TYR A 522 -17.35 29.98 -34.13
CA TYR A 522 -17.98 30.80 -35.22
C TYR A 522 -18.33 32.22 -34.78
#